data_e017b5f2e3c04ac92f1f72bd90898293
#
_entry.id   e017b5f2e3c04ac92f1f72bd90898293
#
_cell.length_a   1.000
_cell.length_b   1.000
_cell.length_c   1.000
_cell.angle_alpha   90.00
_cell.angle_beta   90.00
_cell.angle_gamma   90.00
#
_symmetry.space_group_name_H-M   'P 1'
#
loop_
_entity.id
_entity.type
_entity.pdbx_description
1 polymer ?
#
loop_
_entity_poly.entity_id
_entity_poly.type
_entity_poly.pdbx_seq_one_letter_code
_entity_poly.pdbx_strand_id
1 'polypeptide(L)'
;MGIFDYLFKPSQKKTAGTRGVDIEARFERLRSAITGTMSNFYVAKDRAYDDRIVGVKMCDSEKVAFFESRFKGLKKPSEGEIAIQLNHPNIVKTFEYGTSNKGQQFIVMEFIDGPGLQQLIVEREETKLRGKRLNMIRQMAEALQYVHLKEFIHRDICPRNYIASADLETVKLIDFGLTLPATRPFMVPGNRTGTPLYMSPEIVRRRSTDKRVDIFSFAVTCYHLITFELPWQMSDTSGRAALHHDTSPPRDIVELCPDLDRTLGAAIMQAMNANPDQRTQDMDTFLRQIRNVKASP
;
A
#
# COMPACT_ATOMS: atom_id res chain seq x y z
N MET A 1 19.48 -28.64 -10.29
CA MET A 1 20.34 -27.84 -9.43
C MET A 1 21.10 -26.87 -10.33
N GLY A 2 20.58 -25.67 -10.43
CA GLY A 2 21.04 -24.66 -11.40
C GLY A 2 21.94 -23.64 -10.72
N ILE A 3 22.93 -23.21 -11.46
CA ILE A 3 24.01 -22.28 -11.08
C ILE A 3 23.51 -20.88 -10.62
N PHE A 4 22.22 -20.63 -10.62
CA PHE A 4 21.60 -19.34 -10.26
C PHE A 4 21.33 -19.12 -8.77
N ASP A 5 21.48 -20.15 -7.91
CA ASP A 5 21.17 -20.04 -6.48
C ASP A 5 22.29 -19.42 -5.62
N TYR A 6 23.44 -19.11 -6.21
CA TYR A 6 24.62 -18.62 -5.48
C TYR A 6 24.82 -17.10 -5.47
N LEU A 7 24.01 -16.33 -6.19
CA LEU A 7 24.27 -14.90 -6.42
C LEU A 7 23.45 -13.92 -5.54
N PHE A 8 22.50 -14.38 -4.75
CA PHE A 8 21.66 -13.46 -3.92
C PHE A 8 21.43 -14.00 -2.49
N LYS A 9 22.47 -14.14 -1.70
CA LYS A 9 22.31 -14.10 -0.25
C LYS A 9 22.05 -12.64 0.15
N PRO A 10 20.92 -12.28 0.81
CA PRO A 10 20.77 -10.96 1.37
C PRO A 10 21.86 -10.80 2.44
N SER A 11 22.77 -9.88 2.20
CA SER A 11 23.79 -9.49 3.17
C SER A 11 23.08 -8.83 4.35
N GLN A 12 22.74 -9.61 5.37
CA GLN A 12 22.37 -9.08 6.69
C GLN A 12 23.61 -8.48 7.33
N LYS A 13 24.05 -7.32 6.93
CA LYS A 13 24.94 -6.50 7.74
C LYS A 13 24.09 -5.69 8.72
N LYS A 14 23.77 -6.28 9.87
CA LYS A 14 23.56 -5.52 11.10
C LYS A 14 24.87 -4.84 11.43
N THR A 15 25.06 -3.59 11.03
CA THR A 15 26.16 -2.76 11.50
C THR A 15 25.74 -2.09 12.80
N ALA A 16 25.92 -2.79 13.92
CA ALA A 16 26.06 -2.14 15.21
C ALA A 16 27.38 -1.35 15.18
N GLY A 17 27.30 -0.01 15.30
CA GLY A 17 28.47 0.82 15.58
C GLY A 17 29.15 1.50 14.38
N THR A 18 28.47 1.77 13.27
CA THR A 18 29.04 2.50 12.14
C THR A 18 28.45 3.92 11.99
N ARG A 19 29.31 4.87 11.66
CA ARG A 19 28.93 6.21 11.21
C ARG A 19 27.81 6.06 10.18
N GLY A 20 26.70 6.83 10.35
CA GLY A 20 25.58 6.80 9.44
C GLY A 20 25.99 7.00 7.98
N VAL A 21 25.18 6.51 7.04
CA VAL A 21 25.46 6.59 5.60
C VAL A 21 25.43 8.06 5.14
N ASP A 22 26.44 8.49 4.41
CA ASP A 22 26.42 9.78 3.73
C ASP A 22 25.55 9.65 2.47
N ILE A 23 24.31 10.12 2.59
CA ILE A 23 23.30 10.02 1.54
C ILE A 23 23.69 10.84 0.31
N GLU A 24 24.25 12.02 0.49
CA GLU A 24 24.61 12.91 -0.61
C GLU A 24 25.82 12.42 -1.40
N ALA A 25 26.79 11.80 -0.71
CA ALA A 25 27.95 11.21 -1.36
C ALA A 25 27.57 9.92 -2.14
N ARG A 26 26.63 9.11 -1.59
CA ARG A 26 26.25 7.83 -2.18
C ARG A 26 25.24 7.96 -3.31
N PHE A 27 24.23 8.81 -3.16
CA PHE A 27 23.08 8.86 -4.08
C PHE A 27 23.10 10.12 -4.94
N GLU A 28 23.31 9.93 -6.23
CA GLU A 28 23.18 11.00 -7.23
C GLU A 28 21.70 11.15 -7.63
N ARG A 29 21.08 12.26 -7.23
CA ARG A 29 19.65 12.51 -7.52
C ARG A 29 19.43 12.73 -9.01
N LEU A 30 18.48 12.00 -9.59
CA LEU A 30 18.08 12.10 -11.01
C LEU A 30 16.82 12.94 -11.21
N ARG A 31 15.87 12.89 -10.27
CA ARG A 31 14.62 13.63 -10.33
C ARG A 31 14.34 14.28 -8.97
N SER A 32 13.63 15.43 -9.00
CA SER A 32 13.24 16.14 -7.78
C SER A 32 12.38 15.24 -6.86
N ALA A 33 12.51 15.49 -5.58
CA ALA A 33 11.78 14.73 -4.56
C ALA A 33 10.28 14.94 -4.68
N ILE A 34 9.53 13.85 -4.55
CA ILE A 34 8.08 13.87 -4.32
C ILE A 34 7.89 13.88 -2.79
N THR A 35 7.29 14.94 -2.27
CA THR A 35 6.97 15.02 -0.83
C THR A 35 5.72 14.19 -0.53
N GLY A 36 5.91 13.13 0.23
CA GLY A 36 4.83 12.31 0.76
C GLY A 36 4.37 12.77 2.15
N THR A 37 3.36 12.10 2.70
CA THR A 37 2.81 12.41 4.04
C THR A 37 3.84 12.21 5.15
N MET A 38 4.64 11.14 5.09
CA MET A 38 5.59 10.72 6.13
C MET A 38 7.05 10.79 5.70
N SER A 39 7.34 11.19 4.45
CA SER A 39 8.68 11.09 3.87
C SER A 39 8.84 11.93 2.62
N ASN A 40 10.10 12.10 2.20
CA ASN A 40 10.47 12.58 0.88
C ASN A 40 11.03 11.42 0.06
N PHE A 41 10.54 11.26 -1.17
CA PHE A 41 11.00 10.23 -2.10
C PHE A 41 11.68 10.88 -3.31
N TYR A 42 12.80 10.32 -3.74
CA TYR A 42 13.48 10.72 -4.98
C TYR A 42 14.11 9.52 -5.69
N VAL A 43 14.30 9.66 -6.98
CA VAL A 43 15.01 8.68 -7.81
C VAL A 43 16.48 9.07 -7.88
N ALA A 44 17.35 8.09 -7.70
CA ALA A 44 18.80 8.32 -7.70
C ALA A 44 19.58 7.18 -8.34
N LYS A 45 20.82 7.46 -8.74
CA LYS A 45 21.84 6.45 -8.97
C LYS A 45 22.52 6.12 -7.65
N ASP A 46 22.62 4.84 -7.33
CA ASP A 46 23.35 4.35 -6.17
C ASP A 46 24.80 4.02 -6.56
N ARG A 47 25.70 4.94 -6.28
CA ARG A 47 27.15 4.82 -6.59
C ARG A 47 27.83 3.65 -5.89
N ALA A 48 27.25 3.13 -4.83
CA ALA A 48 27.78 1.95 -4.13
C ALA A 48 27.45 0.63 -4.86
N TYR A 49 26.56 0.64 -5.87
CA TYR A 49 26.08 -0.52 -6.61
C TYR A 49 25.97 -0.22 -8.10
N ASP A 50 27.11 0.06 -8.75
CA ASP A 50 27.28 0.22 -10.19
C ASP A 50 26.27 1.22 -10.81
N ASP A 51 26.05 2.35 -10.15
CA ASP A 51 25.12 3.40 -10.57
C ASP A 51 23.68 2.89 -10.84
N ARG A 52 23.27 1.81 -10.17
CA ARG A 52 21.92 1.28 -10.27
C ARG A 52 20.89 2.36 -9.93
N ILE A 53 19.85 2.47 -10.77
CA ILE A 53 18.73 3.38 -10.51
C ILE A 53 17.86 2.79 -9.39
N VAL A 54 17.63 3.59 -8.36
CA VAL A 54 16.86 3.21 -7.17
C VAL A 54 15.91 4.32 -6.75
N GLY A 55 14.85 3.94 -6.04
CA GLY A 55 14.08 4.85 -5.22
C GLY A 55 14.72 5.01 -3.84
N VAL A 56 14.86 6.23 -3.37
CA VAL A 56 15.32 6.53 -2.01
C VAL A 56 14.24 7.27 -1.26
N LYS A 57 13.74 6.66 -0.18
CA LYS A 57 12.76 7.24 0.73
C LYS A 57 13.47 7.74 1.97
N MET A 58 13.40 9.06 2.23
CA MET A 58 13.91 9.68 3.44
C MET A 58 12.75 9.90 4.41
N CYS A 59 12.75 9.20 5.54
CA CYS A 59 11.67 9.29 6.52
C CYS A 59 11.72 10.64 7.25
N ASP A 60 10.54 11.25 7.44
CA ASP A 60 10.41 12.47 8.25
C ASP A 60 10.46 12.07 9.73
N SER A 61 11.56 12.40 10.39
CA SER A 61 11.84 11.97 11.78
C SER A 61 10.78 12.44 12.78
N GLU A 62 10.23 13.65 12.60
CA GLU A 62 9.20 14.20 13.50
C GLU A 62 7.87 13.46 13.32
N LYS A 63 7.47 13.24 12.08
CA LYS A 63 6.21 12.52 11.76
C LYS A 63 6.28 11.06 12.17
N VAL A 64 7.42 10.40 11.94
CA VAL A 64 7.66 9.02 12.40
C VAL A 64 7.60 8.97 13.93
N ALA A 65 8.31 9.84 14.64
CA ALA A 65 8.28 9.89 16.10
C ALA A 65 6.87 10.17 16.64
N PHE A 66 6.12 11.08 16.01
CA PHE A 66 4.73 11.36 16.36
C PHE A 66 3.84 10.13 16.16
N PHE A 67 3.98 9.41 15.05
CA PHE A 67 3.23 8.19 14.81
C PHE A 67 3.59 7.09 15.83
N GLU A 68 4.88 6.87 16.06
CA GLU A 68 5.38 5.84 16.98
C GLU A 68 5.07 6.14 18.45
N SER A 69 4.92 7.43 18.80
CA SER A 69 4.54 7.84 20.17
C SER A 69 3.21 7.22 20.65
N ARG A 70 2.36 6.78 19.71
CA ARG A 70 1.09 6.11 20.00
C ARG A 70 1.26 4.67 20.49
N PHE A 71 2.45 4.10 20.28
CA PHE A 71 2.80 2.71 20.60
C PHE A 71 3.88 2.63 21.68
N LYS A 72 3.90 3.62 22.62
CA LYS A 72 4.87 3.63 23.71
C LYS A 72 4.85 2.31 24.50
N GLY A 73 6.02 1.75 24.75
CA GLY A 73 6.17 0.46 25.43
C GLY A 73 5.97 -0.77 24.55
N LEU A 74 5.53 -0.59 23.28
CA LEU A 74 5.47 -1.67 22.31
C LEU A 74 6.69 -1.62 21.39
N LYS A 75 7.24 -2.80 21.06
CA LYS A 75 8.34 -2.91 20.09
C LYS A 75 7.76 -2.92 18.66
N LYS A 76 7.33 -1.74 18.16
CA LYS A 76 6.91 -1.59 16.78
C LYS A 76 8.14 -1.63 15.86
N PRO A 77 8.19 -2.52 14.86
CA PRO A 77 9.24 -2.46 13.85
C PRO A 77 9.17 -1.15 13.06
N SER A 78 10.32 -0.61 12.66
CA SER A 78 10.38 0.52 11.74
C SER A 78 9.82 0.15 10.36
N GLU A 79 9.49 1.14 9.53
CA GLU A 79 9.04 0.89 8.16
C GLU A 79 10.06 0.06 7.37
N GLY A 80 11.35 0.37 7.48
CA GLY A 80 12.42 -0.36 6.80
C GLY A 80 12.52 -1.81 7.26
N GLU A 81 12.36 -2.08 8.57
CA GLU A 81 12.33 -3.45 9.10
C GLU A 81 11.14 -4.26 8.62
N ILE A 82 10.00 -3.63 8.39
CA ILE A 82 8.82 -4.27 7.80
C ILE A 82 9.05 -4.52 6.31
N ALA A 83 9.40 -3.47 5.56
CA ALA A 83 9.50 -3.51 4.11
C ALA A 83 10.54 -4.51 3.59
N ILE A 84 11.69 -4.65 4.27
CA ILE A 84 12.76 -5.60 3.86
C ILE A 84 12.32 -7.08 3.98
N GLN A 85 11.30 -7.39 4.77
CA GLN A 85 10.76 -8.75 4.93
C GLN A 85 9.73 -9.10 3.85
N LEU A 86 9.24 -8.11 3.11
CA LEU A 86 8.17 -8.28 2.13
C LEU A 86 8.79 -8.49 0.74
N ASN A 87 8.88 -9.75 0.32
CA ASN A 87 9.40 -10.13 -0.98
C ASN A 87 8.30 -10.80 -1.82
N HIS A 88 7.63 -10.03 -2.65
CA HIS A 88 6.52 -10.47 -3.51
C HIS A 88 6.55 -9.71 -4.84
N PRO A 89 6.20 -10.30 -6.00
CA PRO A 89 6.23 -9.63 -7.30
C PRO A 89 5.40 -8.34 -7.34
N ASN A 90 4.31 -8.28 -6.60
CA ASN A 90 3.41 -7.12 -6.55
C ASN A 90 3.62 -6.23 -5.30
N ILE A 91 4.79 -6.32 -4.67
CA ILE A 91 5.25 -5.41 -3.61
C ILE A 91 6.58 -4.81 -4.04
N VAL A 92 6.78 -3.52 -3.79
CA VAL A 92 8.05 -2.86 -4.07
C VAL A 92 9.19 -3.55 -3.32
N LYS A 93 10.24 -3.93 -4.05
CA LYS A 93 11.38 -4.61 -3.46
C LYS A 93 12.23 -3.61 -2.68
N THR A 94 12.36 -3.80 -1.39
CA THR A 94 13.30 -3.06 -0.55
C THR A 94 14.67 -3.73 -0.61
N PHE A 95 15.71 -2.96 -0.92
CA PHE A 95 17.08 -3.44 -1.00
C PHE A 95 17.83 -3.25 0.31
N GLU A 96 17.59 -2.10 0.96
CA GLU A 96 18.31 -1.69 2.16
C GLU A 96 17.50 -0.68 2.95
N TYR A 97 17.69 -0.61 4.23
CA TYR A 97 17.26 0.48 5.11
C TYR A 97 18.34 0.80 6.12
N GLY A 98 18.34 2.02 6.66
CA GLY A 98 19.35 2.43 7.61
C GLY A 98 19.16 3.84 8.13
N THR A 99 20.22 4.38 8.72
CA THR A 99 20.27 5.74 9.25
C THR A 99 21.38 6.52 8.55
N SER A 100 21.09 7.73 8.11
CA SER A 100 22.03 8.63 7.49
C SER A 100 23.03 9.19 8.52
N ASN A 101 24.13 9.79 8.06
CA ASN A 101 25.07 10.50 8.90
C ASN A 101 24.45 11.72 9.64
N LYS A 102 23.27 12.17 9.21
CA LYS A 102 22.44 13.22 9.84
C LYS A 102 21.40 12.65 10.81
N GLY A 103 21.40 11.33 11.08
CA GLY A 103 20.46 10.66 12.01
C GLY A 103 19.07 10.38 11.40
N GLN A 104 18.85 10.66 10.12
CA GLN A 104 17.57 10.44 9.45
C GLN A 104 17.47 9.02 8.92
N GLN A 105 16.34 8.34 9.13
CA GLN A 105 16.07 7.01 8.55
C GLN A 105 15.86 7.10 7.05
N PHE A 106 16.39 6.14 6.31
CA PHE A 106 16.20 6.00 4.88
C PHE A 106 15.89 4.55 4.47
N ILE A 107 15.22 4.40 3.33
CA ILE A 107 14.92 3.11 2.70
C ILE A 107 15.32 3.20 1.23
N VAL A 108 16.08 2.21 0.74
CA VAL A 108 16.45 2.06 -0.66
C VAL A 108 15.61 0.94 -1.26
N MET A 109 14.92 1.24 -2.36
CA MET A 109 14.01 0.30 -3.00
C MET A 109 14.16 0.31 -4.52
N GLU A 110 13.58 -0.68 -5.19
CA GLU A 110 13.48 -0.66 -6.65
C GLU A 110 12.76 0.59 -7.12
N PHE A 111 13.21 1.14 -8.22
CA PHE A 111 12.50 2.19 -8.95
C PHE A 111 11.55 1.55 -9.95
N ILE A 112 10.30 1.95 -9.92
CA ILE A 112 9.25 1.51 -10.85
C ILE A 112 9.00 2.66 -11.81
N ASP A 113 9.35 2.46 -13.08
CA ASP A 113 9.12 3.47 -14.12
C ASP A 113 7.73 3.27 -14.73
N GLY A 114 6.73 3.96 -14.14
CA GLY A 114 5.36 3.84 -14.58
C GLY A 114 4.42 4.75 -13.80
N PRO A 115 3.15 4.83 -14.20
CA PRO A 115 2.18 5.72 -13.59
C PRO A 115 1.69 5.20 -12.23
N GLY A 116 1.44 6.13 -11.30
CA GLY A 116 0.71 5.82 -10.08
C GLY A 116 -0.76 5.51 -10.37
N LEU A 117 -1.34 4.57 -9.63
CA LEU A 117 -2.76 4.20 -9.81
C LEU A 117 -3.69 5.38 -9.55
N GLN A 118 -3.36 6.25 -8.59
CA GLN A 118 -4.10 7.49 -8.33
C GLN A 118 -4.14 8.41 -9.55
N GLN A 119 -3.03 8.53 -10.28
CA GLN A 119 -2.96 9.35 -11.49
C GLN A 119 -3.89 8.80 -12.57
N LEU A 120 -3.82 7.50 -12.84
CA LEU A 120 -4.68 6.84 -13.84
C LEU A 120 -6.18 7.03 -13.54
N ILE A 121 -6.55 7.01 -12.26
CA ILE A 121 -7.94 7.22 -11.82
C ILE A 121 -8.36 8.68 -11.99
N VAL A 122 -7.54 9.63 -11.53
CA VAL A 122 -7.87 11.07 -11.58
C VAL A 122 -7.94 11.57 -13.04
N GLU A 123 -7.03 11.12 -13.88
CA GLU A 123 -7.00 11.43 -15.32
C GLU A 123 -8.03 10.63 -16.12
N ARG A 124 -8.78 9.71 -15.47
CA ARG A 124 -9.81 8.85 -16.08
C ARG A 124 -9.28 8.12 -17.32
N GLU A 125 -8.13 7.50 -17.21
CA GLU A 125 -7.40 6.85 -18.30
C GLU A 125 -8.05 5.54 -18.77
N GLU A 126 -9.32 5.64 -19.20
CA GLU A 126 -10.14 4.50 -19.62
C GLU A 126 -9.48 3.67 -20.72
N THR A 127 -8.94 4.33 -21.73
CA THR A 127 -8.30 3.64 -22.88
C THR A 127 -7.11 2.78 -22.44
N LYS A 128 -6.33 3.25 -21.47
CA LYS A 128 -5.17 2.52 -20.94
C LYS A 128 -5.58 1.38 -20.01
N LEU A 129 -6.66 1.56 -19.23
CA LEU A 129 -7.09 0.62 -18.20
C LEU A 129 -8.00 -0.49 -18.73
N ARG A 130 -8.66 -0.26 -19.89
CA ARG A 130 -9.57 -1.23 -20.50
C ARG A 130 -8.91 -2.60 -20.69
N GLY A 131 -9.55 -3.64 -20.19
CA GLY A 131 -9.04 -5.02 -20.25
C GLY A 131 -7.96 -5.35 -19.22
N LYS A 132 -7.41 -4.38 -18.47
CA LYS A 132 -6.31 -4.59 -17.51
C LYS A 132 -6.74 -4.55 -16.06
N ARG A 133 -7.88 -3.93 -15.73
CA ARG A 133 -8.34 -3.72 -14.35
C ARG A 133 -8.45 -5.01 -13.55
N LEU A 134 -9.01 -6.08 -14.13
CA LEU A 134 -9.15 -7.36 -13.44
C LEU A 134 -7.78 -7.95 -13.04
N ASN A 135 -6.79 -7.88 -13.94
CA ASN A 135 -5.44 -8.33 -13.65
C ASN A 135 -4.79 -7.49 -12.54
N MET A 136 -4.94 -6.17 -12.60
CA MET A 136 -4.48 -5.27 -11.52
C MET A 136 -5.14 -5.59 -10.18
N ILE A 137 -6.45 -5.79 -10.14
CA ILE A 137 -7.19 -6.14 -8.91
C ILE A 137 -6.68 -7.44 -8.31
N ARG A 138 -6.41 -8.46 -9.13
CA ARG A 138 -5.83 -9.73 -8.66
C ARG A 138 -4.46 -9.52 -8.05
N GLN A 139 -3.58 -8.79 -8.73
CA GLN A 139 -2.23 -8.50 -8.25
C GLN A 139 -2.24 -7.68 -6.95
N MET A 140 -3.14 -6.69 -6.85
CA MET A 140 -3.32 -5.91 -5.62
C MET A 140 -3.83 -6.79 -4.47
N ALA A 141 -4.74 -7.73 -4.76
CA ALA A 141 -5.24 -8.68 -3.78
C ALA A 141 -4.15 -9.65 -3.31
N GLU A 142 -3.32 -10.17 -4.22
CA GLU A 142 -2.19 -11.06 -3.91
C GLU A 142 -1.11 -10.35 -3.07
N ALA A 143 -0.81 -9.09 -3.39
CA ALA A 143 0.10 -8.27 -2.58
C ALA A 143 -0.42 -8.12 -1.15
N LEU A 144 -1.70 -7.79 -1.00
CA LEU A 144 -2.31 -7.61 0.32
C LEU A 144 -2.42 -8.93 1.08
N GLN A 145 -2.77 -10.04 0.39
CA GLN A 145 -2.75 -11.38 0.97
C GLN A 145 -1.37 -11.69 1.55
N TYR A 146 -0.31 -11.40 0.81
CA TYR A 146 1.05 -11.64 1.27
C TYR A 146 1.42 -10.80 2.50
N VAL A 147 1.03 -9.52 2.55
CA VAL A 147 1.22 -8.67 3.74
C VAL A 147 0.52 -9.28 4.96
N HIS A 148 -0.71 -9.76 4.78
CA HIS A 148 -1.48 -10.40 5.84
C HIS A 148 -0.91 -11.75 6.28
N LEU A 149 -0.35 -12.54 5.35
CA LEU A 149 0.36 -13.79 5.67
C LEU A 149 1.65 -13.54 6.47
N LYS A 150 2.28 -12.38 6.28
CA LYS A 150 3.43 -11.92 7.08
C LYS A 150 3.03 -11.30 8.43
N GLU A 151 1.78 -11.48 8.84
CA GLU A 151 1.24 -10.97 10.10
C GLU A 151 1.35 -9.45 10.27
N PHE A 152 1.11 -8.70 9.17
CA PHE A 152 1.03 -7.25 9.17
C PHE A 152 -0.37 -6.78 8.75
N ILE A 153 -0.74 -5.59 9.20
CA ILE A 153 -1.88 -4.79 8.75
C ILE A 153 -1.30 -3.53 8.10
N HIS A 154 -1.61 -3.29 6.84
CA HIS A 154 -1.03 -2.18 6.06
C HIS A 154 -1.54 -0.82 6.51
N ARG A 155 -2.86 -0.68 6.75
CA ARG A 155 -3.58 0.48 7.29
C ARG A 155 -3.68 1.70 6.37
N ASP A 156 -3.07 1.67 5.20
CA ASP A 156 -3.18 2.76 4.22
C ASP A 156 -3.29 2.23 2.78
N ILE A 157 -4.16 1.24 2.57
CA ILE A 157 -4.48 0.76 1.22
C ILE A 157 -5.32 1.82 0.52
N CYS A 158 -4.75 2.42 -0.53
CA CYS A 158 -5.41 3.43 -1.37
C CYS A 158 -4.65 3.55 -2.72
N PRO A 159 -5.24 4.16 -3.76
CA PRO A 159 -4.60 4.23 -5.08
C PRO A 159 -3.21 4.90 -5.09
N ARG A 160 -2.93 5.82 -4.18
CA ARG A 160 -1.61 6.49 -4.08
C ARG A 160 -0.47 5.54 -3.72
N ASN A 161 -0.80 4.42 -3.08
CA ASN A 161 0.17 3.44 -2.62
C ASN A 161 0.35 2.27 -3.61
N TYR A 162 -0.09 2.47 -4.87
CA TYR A 162 0.15 1.53 -5.96
C TYR A 162 0.79 2.23 -7.16
N ILE A 163 1.82 1.61 -7.74
CA ILE A 163 2.44 2.03 -9.00
C ILE A 163 2.31 0.88 -9.99
N ALA A 164 1.89 1.19 -11.20
CA ALA A 164 1.87 0.23 -12.31
C ALA A 164 3.16 0.32 -13.14
N SER A 165 3.52 -0.76 -13.84
CA SER A 165 4.53 -0.71 -14.90
C SER A 165 4.05 0.16 -16.08
N ALA A 166 4.97 0.61 -16.93
CA ALA A 166 4.63 1.47 -18.08
C ALA A 166 3.60 0.84 -19.04
N ASP A 167 3.62 -0.50 -19.18
CA ASP A 167 2.66 -1.28 -19.98
C ASP A 167 1.37 -1.62 -19.23
N LEU A 168 1.28 -1.28 -17.94
CA LEU A 168 0.18 -1.58 -17.03
C LEU A 168 -0.08 -3.09 -16.80
N GLU A 169 0.87 -3.96 -17.09
CA GLU A 169 0.75 -5.41 -16.87
C GLU A 169 1.08 -5.82 -15.42
N THR A 170 1.88 -5.01 -14.73
CA THR A 170 2.26 -5.26 -13.34
C THR A 170 1.87 -4.07 -12.47
N VAL A 171 1.31 -4.34 -11.29
CA VAL A 171 1.08 -3.32 -10.25
C VAL A 171 1.78 -3.72 -8.97
N LYS A 172 2.38 -2.75 -8.27
CA LYS A 172 3.08 -2.97 -7.01
C LYS A 172 2.60 -2.04 -5.91
N LEU A 173 2.39 -2.63 -4.73
CA LEU A 173 2.15 -1.91 -3.48
C LEU A 173 3.47 -1.31 -2.99
N ILE A 174 3.47 -0.02 -2.56
CA ILE A 174 4.72 0.71 -2.31
C ILE A 174 4.65 1.28 -0.89
N ASP A 175 4.24 1.71 -0.09
CA ASP A 175 4.38 2.45 1.16
C ASP A 175 3.93 1.63 2.39
N PHE A 176 4.83 1.44 3.36
CA PHE A 176 4.57 0.70 4.59
C PHE A 176 4.69 1.57 5.86
N GLY A 177 4.69 2.90 5.72
CA GLY A 177 4.90 3.84 6.83
C GLY A 177 3.85 3.77 7.94
N LEU A 178 2.62 3.32 7.63
CA LEU A 178 1.54 3.14 8.61
C LEU A 178 1.29 1.68 9.00
N THR A 179 2.10 0.74 8.49
CA THR A 179 1.94 -0.70 8.71
C THR A 179 2.25 -1.06 10.16
N LEU A 180 1.43 -1.95 10.71
CA LEU A 180 1.55 -2.45 12.09
C LEU A 180 1.53 -3.98 12.11
N PRO A 181 2.18 -4.61 13.11
CA PRO A 181 2.01 -6.03 13.38
C PRO A 181 0.54 -6.37 13.67
N ALA A 182 0.04 -7.48 13.11
CA ALA A 182 -1.30 -7.98 13.32
C ALA A 182 -1.41 -8.72 14.67
N THR A 183 -1.00 -8.08 15.76
CA THR A 183 -1.02 -8.63 17.11
C THR A 183 -1.87 -7.78 18.03
N ARG A 184 -2.47 -8.39 19.06
CA ARG A 184 -3.42 -7.73 19.97
C ARG A 184 -2.98 -6.35 20.47
N PRO A 185 -1.70 -6.12 20.89
CA PRO A 185 -1.28 -4.82 21.37
C PRO A 185 -1.40 -3.68 20.35
N PHE A 186 -1.31 -3.98 19.04
CA PHE A 186 -1.41 -3.00 17.97
C PHE A 186 -2.84 -2.84 17.40
N MET A 187 -3.75 -3.77 17.76
CA MET A 187 -5.12 -3.81 17.25
C MET A 187 -6.15 -3.13 18.18
N VAL A 188 -5.65 -2.52 19.26
CA VAL A 188 -6.51 -1.84 20.26
C VAL A 188 -7.19 -0.58 19.69
N PRO A 189 -8.33 -0.14 20.31
CA PRO A 189 -9.01 1.10 19.94
C PRO A 189 -8.12 2.34 20.03
N GLY A 190 -8.46 3.39 19.27
CA GLY A 190 -7.87 4.72 19.43
C GLY A 190 -7.01 5.20 18.27
N ASN A 191 -6.41 4.31 17.49
CA ASN A 191 -5.53 4.71 16.39
C ASN A 191 -6.33 4.98 15.10
N ARG A 192 -6.52 6.29 14.78
CA ARG A 192 -7.14 6.74 13.53
C ARG A 192 -6.06 7.28 12.60
N THR A 193 -5.52 6.39 11.75
CA THR A 193 -4.51 6.72 10.72
C THR A 193 -4.87 6.06 9.41
N GLY A 194 -4.46 6.67 8.30
CA GLY A 194 -4.71 6.23 6.94
C GLY A 194 -5.29 7.36 6.09
N THR A 195 -5.62 7.06 4.84
CA THR A 195 -6.23 7.99 3.88
C THR A 195 -7.75 8.05 4.11
N PRO A 196 -8.34 9.20 4.52
CA PRO A 196 -9.71 9.27 5.04
C PRO A 196 -10.77 8.61 4.17
N LEU A 197 -10.76 8.85 2.86
CA LEU A 197 -11.77 8.34 1.92
C LEU A 197 -11.73 6.82 1.70
N TYR A 198 -10.69 6.15 2.20
CA TYR A 198 -10.50 4.70 2.09
C TYR A 198 -10.52 4.00 3.45
N MET A 199 -10.55 4.76 4.56
CA MET A 199 -10.56 4.17 5.91
C MET A 199 -11.82 3.36 6.16
N SER A 200 -11.65 2.19 6.77
CA SER A 200 -12.77 1.40 7.27
C SER A 200 -13.49 2.09 8.43
N PRO A 201 -14.81 1.82 8.63
CA PRO A 201 -15.59 2.41 9.72
C PRO A 201 -14.96 2.22 11.09
N GLU A 202 -14.37 1.06 11.38
CA GLU A 202 -13.76 0.78 12.67
C GLU A 202 -12.52 1.64 12.94
N ILE A 203 -11.73 2.00 11.90
CA ILE A 203 -10.63 2.97 12.05
C ILE A 203 -11.19 4.36 12.32
N VAL A 204 -12.20 4.78 11.54
CA VAL A 204 -12.82 6.11 11.66
C VAL A 204 -13.44 6.29 13.04
N ARG A 205 -14.11 5.26 13.56
CA ARG A 205 -14.77 5.22 14.88
C ARG A 205 -13.81 4.88 16.02
N ARG A 206 -12.51 4.71 15.75
CA ARG A 206 -11.48 4.37 16.74
C ARG A 206 -11.79 3.09 17.53
N ARG A 207 -12.41 2.09 16.89
CA ARG A 207 -12.69 0.76 17.43
C ARG A 207 -11.46 -0.14 17.34
N SER A 208 -11.52 -1.33 17.93
CA SER A 208 -10.53 -2.39 17.68
C SER A 208 -10.46 -2.74 16.19
N THR A 209 -9.28 -3.00 15.70
CA THR A 209 -9.02 -3.25 14.28
C THR A 209 -8.30 -4.59 14.09
N ASP A 210 -8.47 -5.21 12.94
CA ASP A 210 -7.72 -6.38 12.47
C ASP A 210 -7.40 -6.26 10.98
N LYS A 211 -6.94 -7.33 10.34
CA LYS A 211 -6.59 -7.37 8.90
C LYS A 211 -7.75 -6.94 7.98
N ARG A 212 -9.00 -7.04 8.43
CA ARG A 212 -10.19 -6.69 7.64
C ARG A 212 -10.34 -5.19 7.38
N VAL A 213 -9.60 -4.32 8.11
CA VAL A 213 -9.56 -2.89 7.78
C VAL A 213 -8.96 -2.65 6.40
N ASP A 214 -7.93 -3.42 6.06
CA ASP A 214 -7.27 -3.34 4.76
C ASP A 214 -8.17 -3.87 3.64
N ILE A 215 -8.98 -4.91 3.91
CA ILE A 215 -9.94 -5.48 2.96
C ILE A 215 -10.99 -4.45 2.56
N PHE A 216 -11.49 -3.68 3.52
CA PHE A 216 -12.38 -2.56 3.24
C PHE A 216 -11.72 -1.52 2.33
N SER A 217 -10.52 -1.06 2.71
CA SER A 217 -9.77 -0.06 1.96
C SER A 217 -9.41 -0.54 0.54
N PHE A 218 -9.07 -1.83 0.39
CA PHE A 218 -8.85 -2.48 -0.89
C PHE A 218 -10.12 -2.47 -1.75
N ALA A 219 -11.27 -2.80 -1.20
CA ALA A 219 -12.54 -2.79 -1.93
C ALA A 219 -12.92 -1.38 -2.42
N VAL A 220 -12.74 -0.35 -1.58
CA VAL A 220 -12.93 1.05 -1.98
C VAL A 220 -11.95 1.44 -3.10
N THR A 221 -10.70 0.95 -3.04
CA THR A 221 -9.69 1.17 -4.08
C THR A 221 -10.09 0.52 -5.40
N CYS A 222 -10.58 -0.72 -5.38
CA CYS A 222 -11.07 -1.44 -6.56
C CYS A 222 -12.31 -0.75 -7.16
N TYR A 223 -13.25 -0.33 -6.31
CA TYR A 223 -14.42 0.42 -6.76
C TYR A 223 -14.00 1.70 -7.49
N HIS A 224 -13.09 2.49 -6.90
CA HIS A 224 -12.58 3.73 -7.49
C HIS A 224 -11.81 3.48 -8.80
N LEU A 225 -11.03 2.40 -8.90
CA LEU A 225 -10.33 2.00 -10.13
C LEU A 225 -11.30 1.63 -11.27
N ILE A 226 -12.42 0.99 -10.96
CA ILE A 226 -13.40 0.56 -11.95
C ILE A 226 -14.27 1.73 -12.42
N THR A 227 -14.77 2.54 -11.48
CA THR A 227 -15.80 3.53 -11.74
C THR A 227 -15.26 4.95 -11.93
N PHE A 228 -14.01 5.22 -11.55
CA PHE A 228 -13.44 6.56 -11.37
C PHE A 228 -14.19 7.45 -10.38
N GLU A 229 -15.10 6.86 -9.61
CA GLU A 229 -15.89 7.53 -8.59
C GLU A 229 -15.70 6.84 -7.25
N LEU A 230 -15.88 7.57 -6.16
CA LEU A 230 -15.92 6.97 -4.82
C LEU A 230 -17.32 6.38 -4.54
N PRO A 231 -17.41 5.32 -3.71
CA PRO A 231 -18.68 4.67 -3.38
C PRO A 231 -19.70 5.60 -2.71
N TRP A 232 -19.21 6.62 -2.01
CA TRP A 232 -20.03 7.65 -1.37
C TRP A 232 -19.78 8.97 -2.07
N GLN A 233 -20.86 9.61 -2.58
CA GLN A 233 -20.78 10.96 -3.11
C GLN A 233 -20.59 11.95 -1.96
N MET A 234 -19.52 12.71 -2.01
CA MET A 234 -19.16 13.63 -0.96
C MET A 234 -18.73 14.97 -1.52
N SER A 235 -19.27 16.05 -0.93
CA SER A 235 -18.81 17.41 -1.15
C SER A 235 -17.54 17.76 -0.36
N ASP A 236 -17.16 16.90 0.61
CA ASP A 236 -16.06 17.11 1.54
C ASP A 236 -15.07 15.93 1.46
N THR A 237 -13.80 16.24 1.23
CA THR A 237 -12.70 15.26 1.23
C THR A 237 -12.00 15.14 2.59
N SER A 238 -12.51 15.82 3.62
CA SER A 238 -11.95 15.79 4.96
C SER A 238 -12.18 14.45 5.68
N GLY A 239 -11.56 14.29 6.82
CA GLY A 239 -11.80 13.11 7.67
C GLY A 239 -13.26 12.92 8.12
N ARG A 240 -14.13 13.94 7.98
CA ARG A 240 -15.57 13.83 8.25
C ARG A 240 -16.29 12.99 7.18
N ALA A 241 -15.83 13.08 5.95
CA ALA A 241 -16.35 12.28 4.85
C ALA A 241 -16.35 10.78 5.17
N ALA A 242 -15.30 10.27 5.78
CA ALA A 242 -15.20 8.87 6.18
C ALA A 242 -16.28 8.44 7.21
N LEU A 243 -16.96 9.38 7.89
CA LEU A 243 -18.06 9.05 8.81
C LEU A 243 -19.28 8.47 8.09
N HIS A 244 -19.41 8.69 6.77
CA HIS A 244 -20.49 8.13 5.97
C HIS A 244 -20.33 6.64 5.68
N HIS A 245 -19.12 6.08 5.85
CA HIS A 245 -18.83 4.69 5.51
C HIS A 245 -19.64 3.65 6.31
N ASP A 246 -20.19 4.01 7.47
CA ASP A 246 -21.07 3.15 8.27
C ASP A 246 -22.47 3.76 8.53
N THR A 247 -22.75 4.95 8.02
CA THR A 247 -24.04 5.63 8.21
C THR A 247 -24.88 5.70 6.94
N SER A 248 -24.25 5.46 5.78
CA SER A 248 -24.90 5.47 4.48
C SER A 248 -24.45 4.27 3.67
N PRO A 249 -25.33 3.61 2.91
CA PRO A 249 -24.91 2.55 2.00
C PRO A 249 -24.02 3.14 0.89
N PRO A 250 -23.00 2.39 0.43
CA PRO A 250 -22.29 2.77 -0.78
C PRO A 250 -23.22 2.63 -1.99
N ARG A 251 -22.99 3.45 -3.02
CA ARG A 251 -23.68 3.29 -4.30
C ARG A 251 -23.29 1.95 -4.94
N ASP A 252 -24.24 1.21 -5.46
CA ASP A 252 -23.95 -0.07 -6.09
C ASP A 252 -23.04 0.13 -7.30
N ILE A 253 -21.97 -0.65 -7.38
CA ILE A 253 -20.99 -0.54 -8.46
C ILE A 253 -21.62 -0.79 -9.84
N VAL A 254 -22.63 -1.65 -9.93
CA VAL A 254 -23.31 -1.96 -11.20
C VAL A 254 -24.21 -0.83 -11.70
N GLU A 255 -24.60 0.12 -10.85
CA GLU A 255 -25.29 1.34 -11.28
C GLU A 255 -24.38 2.23 -12.14
N LEU A 256 -23.08 2.23 -11.85
CA LEU A 256 -22.07 3.00 -12.59
C LEU A 256 -21.46 2.23 -13.75
N CYS A 257 -21.35 0.92 -13.61
CA CYS A 257 -20.74 0.02 -14.58
C CYS A 257 -21.69 -1.17 -14.82
N PRO A 258 -22.77 -1.01 -15.60
CA PRO A 258 -23.77 -2.07 -15.84
C PRO A 258 -23.19 -3.32 -16.52
N ASP A 259 -22.10 -3.16 -17.28
CA ASP A 259 -21.41 -4.25 -18.00
C ASP A 259 -20.36 -4.96 -17.13
N LEU A 260 -20.18 -4.55 -15.88
CA LEU A 260 -19.25 -5.20 -14.96
C LEU A 260 -19.70 -6.64 -14.70
N ASP A 261 -18.74 -7.58 -14.71
CA ASP A 261 -19.01 -8.96 -14.26
C ASP A 261 -19.65 -8.94 -12.85
N ARG A 262 -20.82 -9.56 -12.74
CA ARG A 262 -21.63 -9.51 -11.52
C ARG A 262 -20.93 -10.17 -10.33
N THR A 263 -20.08 -11.19 -10.58
CA THR A 263 -19.31 -11.85 -9.54
C THR A 263 -18.24 -10.92 -9.00
N LEU A 264 -17.54 -10.19 -9.88
CA LEU A 264 -16.56 -9.20 -9.47
C LEU A 264 -17.22 -8.05 -8.70
N GLY A 265 -18.32 -7.51 -9.22
CA GLY A 265 -19.07 -6.45 -8.54
C GLY A 265 -19.53 -6.88 -7.14
N ALA A 266 -20.15 -8.05 -7.02
CA ALA A 266 -20.60 -8.58 -5.74
C ALA A 266 -19.45 -8.82 -4.75
N ALA A 267 -18.30 -9.34 -5.20
CA ALA A 267 -17.13 -9.55 -4.36
C ALA A 267 -16.58 -8.23 -3.80
N ILE A 268 -16.51 -7.17 -4.64
CA ILE A 268 -16.07 -5.84 -4.23
C ILE A 268 -17.06 -5.24 -3.21
N MET A 269 -18.36 -5.29 -3.50
CA MET A 269 -19.38 -4.76 -2.59
C MET A 269 -19.39 -5.49 -1.25
N GLN A 270 -19.23 -6.82 -1.23
CA GLN A 270 -19.11 -7.60 -0.01
C GLN A 270 -17.84 -7.23 0.79
N ALA A 271 -16.70 -7.07 0.12
CA ALA A 271 -15.44 -6.68 0.75
C ALA A 271 -15.48 -5.25 1.34
N MET A 272 -16.44 -4.42 0.91
CA MET A 272 -16.68 -3.06 1.40
C MET A 272 -17.78 -2.99 2.48
N ASN A 273 -18.28 -4.14 2.99
CA ASN A 273 -19.31 -4.11 4.03
C ASN A 273 -18.82 -3.36 5.27
N ALA A 274 -19.66 -2.44 5.77
CA ALA A 274 -19.35 -1.64 6.96
C ALA A 274 -19.16 -2.50 8.23
N ASN A 275 -19.96 -3.59 8.35
CA ASN A 275 -19.81 -4.56 9.43
C ASN A 275 -18.67 -5.54 9.10
N PRO A 276 -17.57 -5.59 9.89
CA PRO A 276 -16.47 -6.50 9.65
C PRO A 276 -16.87 -7.99 9.61
N ASP A 277 -17.89 -8.39 10.36
CA ASP A 277 -18.32 -9.79 10.43
C ASP A 277 -19.10 -10.24 9.18
N GLN A 278 -19.65 -9.28 8.42
CA GLN A 278 -20.31 -9.52 7.14
C GLN A 278 -19.41 -9.24 5.94
N ARG A 279 -18.24 -8.63 6.20
CA ARG A 279 -17.22 -8.35 5.20
C ARG A 279 -16.51 -9.63 4.77
N THR A 280 -15.90 -9.65 3.60
CA THR A 280 -14.93 -10.68 3.22
C THR A 280 -13.88 -10.85 4.32
N GLN A 281 -13.66 -12.08 4.80
CA GLN A 281 -12.87 -12.33 6.01
C GLN A 281 -11.36 -12.30 5.77
N ASP A 282 -10.91 -12.68 4.57
CA ASP A 282 -9.51 -12.67 4.15
C ASP A 282 -9.38 -12.51 2.63
N MET A 283 -8.18 -12.19 2.17
CA MET A 283 -7.90 -11.98 0.75
C MET A 283 -7.93 -13.27 -0.07
N ASP A 284 -7.70 -14.42 0.56
CA ASP A 284 -7.83 -15.72 -0.09
C ASP A 284 -9.30 -15.99 -0.50
N THR A 285 -10.23 -15.66 0.38
CA THR A 285 -11.67 -15.73 0.09
C THR A 285 -12.05 -14.81 -1.07
N PHE A 286 -11.55 -13.55 -1.09
CA PHE A 286 -11.78 -12.63 -2.21
C PHE A 286 -11.24 -13.20 -3.53
N LEU A 287 -9.99 -13.67 -3.55
CA LEU A 287 -9.36 -14.24 -4.75
C LEU A 287 -10.10 -15.49 -5.26
N ARG A 288 -10.58 -16.35 -4.36
CA ARG A 288 -11.42 -17.51 -4.73
C ARG A 288 -12.73 -17.07 -5.37
N GLN A 289 -13.39 -16.04 -4.84
CA GLN A 289 -14.65 -15.54 -5.40
C GLN A 289 -14.47 -15.09 -6.86
N ILE A 290 -13.38 -14.36 -7.17
CA ILE A 290 -13.15 -13.82 -8.51
C ILE A 290 -12.33 -14.74 -9.43
N ARG A 291 -12.01 -15.97 -9.01
CA ARG A 291 -11.11 -16.88 -9.76
C ARG A 291 -11.57 -17.12 -11.20
N ASN A 292 -12.88 -17.30 -11.39
CA ASN A 292 -13.47 -17.65 -12.68
C ASN A 292 -13.91 -16.43 -13.51
N VAL A 293 -13.77 -15.21 -12.99
CA VAL A 293 -14.05 -13.97 -13.75
C VAL A 293 -13.04 -13.86 -14.88
N LYS A 294 -13.53 -13.66 -16.11
CA LYS A 294 -12.68 -13.60 -17.31
C LYS A 294 -12.68 -12.23 -17.99
N ALA A 295 -13.75 -11.46 -17.79
CA ALA A 295 -13.89 -10.15 -18.40
C ALA A 295 -13.54 -9.05 -17.39
N SER A 296 -12.80 -8.07 -17.86
CA SER A 296 -12.56 -6.79 -17.17
C SER A 296 -13.25 -5.69 -17.96
N PRO A 297 -13.95 -4.76 -17.30
CA PRO A 297 -14.43 -3.56 -17.92
C PRO A 297 -13.28 -2.70 -18.45
#